data_172c7a4e8267ef36a59c47c2186ab367
#
_entry.id   172c7a4e8267ef36a59c47c2186ab367
#
_cell.length_a   1.000
_cell.length_b   1.000
_cell.length_c   1.000
_cell.angle_alpha   90.00
_cell.angle_beta   90.00
_cell.angle_gamma   90.00
#
_symmetry.space_group_name_H-M   'P 1'
#
loop_
_entity.id
_entity.type
_entity.pdbx_description
1 polymer ?
#
loop_
_entity_poly.entity_id
_entity_poly.type
_entity_poly.pdbx_seq_one_letter_code
_entity_poly.pdbx_strand_id
1 'polypeptide(L)'
;MVRSNDQRPERSAKPRSGSGAPADPQCRLPAEAWDGVCCGACPDHDWWDDDEVAASPPFCFGTSRALDPAHLARTYALGYKGGIKGNEERAWASRCVFAMVYDHPVAALEIIRMAIAYSETDWQVTLIGCGELESLLGRHDRKIIGAVEQMARESPKFRECLANVWRHGMPDDVWDRVLAASGRKPTA
;
A
#
# COMPACT_ATOMS: atom_id res chain seq x y z
N MET A 1 2.23 8.08 50.98
CA MET A 1 2.95 9.11 50.21
C MET A 1 3.80 8.37 49.16
N VAL A 2 3.29 8.19 47.98
CA VAL A 2 4.01 7.61 46.86
C VAL A 2 4.14 8.69 45.79
N ARG A 3 5.38 9.11 45.47
CA ARG A 3 5.68 10.09 44.44
C ARG A 3 5.87 9.39 43.12
N SER A 4 4.91 9.57 42.22
CA SER A 4 5.08 9.28 40.81
C SER A 4 6.01 10.28 40.19
N ASN A 5 7.14 9.82 39.67
CA ASN A 5 8.06 10.62 38.87
C ASN A 5 8.09 10.01 37.45
N ASP A 6 7.06 10.35 36.66
CA ASP A 6 6.96 9.94 35.27
C ASP A 6 7.48 11.10 34.40
N GLN A 7 8.80 11.18 34.26
CA GLN A 7 9.43 12.07 33.29
C GLN A 7 9.81 11.26 32.06
N ARG A 8 8.89 11.18 31.09
CA ARG A 8 9.21 10.77 29.73
C ARG A 8 10.07 11.84 29.07
N PRO A 9 11.26 11.53 28.54
CA PRO A 9 12.04 12.51 27.81
C PRO A 9 11.36 12.87 26.48
N GLU A 10 11.08 14.16 26.28
CA GLU A 10 10.68 14.70 24.98
C GLU A 10 11.76 14.41 23.94
N ARG A 11 11.46 13.51 23.00
CA ARG A 11 12.31 13.28 21.85
C ARG A 11 12.08 14.37 20.82
N SER A 12 12.94 15.37 20.85
CA SER A 12 13.08 16.39 19.82
C SER A 12 13.47 15.71 18.49
N ALA A 13 12.52 15.56 17.59
CA ALA A 13 12.77 15.08 16.23
C ALA A 13 13.44 16.19 15.42
N LYS A 14 14.74 16.10 15.21
CA LYS A 14 15.43 16.91 14.19
C LYS A 14 15.11 16.33 12.82
N PRO A 15 14.65 17.16 11.85
CA PRO A 15 14.50 16.70 10.47
C PRO A 15 15.89 16.38 9.92
N ARG A 16 16.10 15.14 9.50
CA ARG A 16 17.30 14.73 8.76
C ARG A 16 17.06 15.01 7.28
N SER A 17 17.91 15.83 6.69
CA SER A 17 18.06 15.95 5.25
C SER A 17 18.37 14.58 4.67
N GLY A 18 17.40 13.97 3.99
CA GLY A 18 17.55 12.69 3.34
C GLY A 18 18.50 12.81 2.17
N SER A 19 19.59 12.05 2.19
CA SER A 19 20.33 11.70 0.98
C SER A 19 19.40 10.82 0.15
N GLY A 20 18.84 11.38 -0.93
CA GLY A 20 17.91 10.68 -1.79
C GLY A 20 18.57 9.43 -2.37
N ALA A 21 18.04 8.27 -2.03
CA ALA A 21 18.22 7.12 -2.88
C ALA A 21 17.60 7.47 -4.24
N PRO A 22 18.21 7.03 -5.37
CA PRO A 22 17.63 7.28 -6.67
C PRO A 22 16.20 6.73 -6.67
N ALA A 23 15.23 7.58 -7.02
CA ALA A 23 13.85 7.15 -7.16
C ALA A 23 13.83 5.94 -8.11
N ASP A 24 13.20 4.84 -7.69
CA ASP A 24 12.99 3.70 -8.58
C ASP A 24 12.28 4.22 -9.83
N PRO A 25 12.81 3.92 -11.06
CA PRO A 25 12.25 4.42 -12.29
C PRO A 25 10.79 4.00 -12.52
N GLN A 26 10.29 3.06 -11.73
CA GLN A 26 8.88 2.66 -11.73
C GLN A 26 8.00 3.52 -10.83
N CYS A 27 8.54 4.29 -9.90
CA CYS A 27 7.75 5.17 -9.04
C CYS A 27 7.40 6.46 -9.79
N ARG A 28 6.11 6.78 -9.89
CA ARG A 28 5.59 7.98 -10.57
C ARG A 28 5.43 9.17 -9.65
N LEU A 29 5.44 8.93 -8.35
CA LEU A 29 5.31 9.99 -7.37
C LEU A 29 6.69 10.56 -7.04
N PRO A 30 6.80 11.89 -6.92
CA PRO A 30 8.04 12.53 -6.50
C PRO A 30 8.38 12.16 -5.05
N ALA A 31 9.64 12.29 -4.68
CA ALA A 31 10.12 11.92 -3.35
C ALA A 31 9.33 12.60 -2.22
N GLU A 32 8.91 13.85 -2.43
CA GLU A 32 8.15 14.65 -1.49
C GLU A 32 6.75 14.08 -1.22
N ALA A 33 6.19 13.32 -2.16
CA ALA A 33 4.88 12.67 -1.98
C ALA A 33 4.90 11.55 -0.93
N TRP A 34 6.10 11.11 -0.56
CA TRP A 34 6.32 10.07 0.46
C TRP A 34 6.67 10.67 1.82
N ASP A 35 6.88 11.98 1.89
CA ASP A 35 7.13 12.65 3.16
C ASP A 35 5.87 12.58 4.04
N GLY A 36 6.03 12.06 5.23
CA GLY A 36 4.93 11.91 6.19
C GLY A 36 3.95 10.77 5.89
N VAL A 37 4.19 9.97 4.84
CA VAL A 37 3.42 8.74 4.62
C VAL A 37 3.78 7.75 5.71
N CYS A 38 2.87 7.58 6.66
CA CYS A 38 2.95 6.55 7.68
C CYS A 38 2.21 5.30 7.16
N CYS A 39 2.88 4.17 7.17
CA CYS A 39 2.25 2.91 6.80
C CYS A 39 1.36 2.33 7.90
N GLY A 40 1.19 3.01 9.04
CA GLY A 40 0.46 2.48 10.20
C GLY A 40 1.13 1.28 10.88
N ALA A 41 2.18 0.75 10.29
CA ALA A 41 2.96 -0.37 10.82
C ALA A 41 4.11 0.12 11.70
N CYS A 42 3.95 1.28 12.35
CA CYS A 42 4.91 1.82 13.28
C CYS A 42 4.91 1.02 14.58
N PRO A 43 6.07 0.79 15.19
CA PRO A 43 6.15 0.16 16.52
C PRO A 43 5.43 0.95 17.63
N ASP A 44 5.09 2.21 17.40
CA ASP A 44 4.32 3.04 18.32
C ASP A 44 2.80 2.79 18.27
N HIS A 45 2.33 1.90 17.38
CA HIS A 45 0.94 1.46 17.39
C HIS A 45 0.77 0.32 18.41
N ASP A 46 -0.12 0.51 19.37
CA ASP A 46 -0.40 -0.36 20.52
C ASP A 46 -0.83 -1.81 20.20
N TRP A 47 -0.90 -2.18 18.92
CA TRP A 47 -1.37 -3.48 18.46
C TRP A 47 -0.28 -4.39 17.87
N TRP A 48 1.00 -3.99 18.01
CA TRP A 48 2.16 -4.80 17.66
C TRP A 48 2.71 -5.47 18.91
N ASP A 49 2.99 -6.76 18.82
CA ASP A 49 3.83 -7.37 19.83
C ASP A 49 5.31 -7.13 19.52
N ASP A 50 6.13 -7.19 20.56
CA ASP A 50 7.56 -6.89 20.46
C ASP A 50 8.32 -7.90 19.57
N ASP A 51 7.80 -9.13 19.45
CA ASP A 51 8.42 -10.19 18.64
C ASP A 51 8.17 -9.95 17.14
N GLU A 52 6.99 -9.44 16.75
CA GLU A 52 6.70 -9.05 15.38
C GLU A 52 7.57 -7.87 14.92
N VAL A 53 7.82 -6.90 15.79
CA VAL A 53 8.70 -5.75 15.50
C VAL A 53 10.14 -6.22 15.27
N ALA A 54 10.64 -7.14 16.06
CA ALA A 54 12.00 -7.66 15.92
C ALA A 54 12.21 -8.46 14.61
N ALA A 55 11.18 -9.14 14.12
CA ALA A 55 11.21 -9.90 12.89
C ALA A 55 11.00 -9.05 11.62
N SER A 56 10.54 -7.80 11.76
CA SER A 56 10.28 -6.92 10.63
C SER A 56 11.54 -6.24 10.13
N PRO A 57 11.77 -6.17 8.80
CA PRO A 57 12.89 -5.42 8.27
C PRO A 57 12.77 -3.94 8.62
N PRO A 58 13.89 -3.19 8.71
CA PRO A 58 13.96 -1.82 9.25
C PRO A 58 13.37 -0.77 8.30
N PHE A 59 12.23 -1.03 7.69
CA PHE A 59 11.57 -0.13 6.75
C PHE A 59 10.35 0.48 7.41
N CYS A 60 10.19 1.78 7.26
CA CYS A 60 8.96 2.46 7.58
C CYS A 60 8.58 2.48 9.07
N PHE A 61 9.52 2.44 9.95
CA PHE A 61 9.21 2.46 11.38
C PHE A 61 9.61 3.80 11.93
N GLY A 62 8.73 4.60 12.44
CA GLY A 62 8.90 5.82 13.22
C GLY A 62 10.32 6.33 13.55
N THR A 63 11.30 5.64 13.03
CA THR A 63 12.73 5.89 13.14
C THR A 63 13.24 6.60 11.91
N SER A 64 12.73 7.78 11.53
CA SER A 64 13.41 8.70 10.59
C SER A 64 13.95 8.10 9.25
N ARG A 65 13.49 6.94 8.82
CA ARG A 65 13.83 6.37 7.50
C ARG A 65 12.71 6.67 6.53
N ALA A 66 13.06 7.24 5.38
CA ALA A 66 12.11 7.42 4.29
C ALA A 66 11.58 6.04 3.85
N LEU A 67 10.28 5.97 3.53
CA LEU A 67 9.68 4.80 2.89
C LEU A 67 10.41 4.55 1.57
N ASP A 68 10.87 3.32 1.33
CA ASP A 68 11.28 2.86 0.00
C ASP A 68 10.08 2.22 -0.70
N PRO A 69 9.43 2.95 -1.63
CA PRO A 69 8.21 2.46 -2.28
C PRO A 69 8.47 1.21 -3.12
N ALA A 70 9.63 1.09 -3.74
CA ALA A 70 9.97 -0.05 -4.58
C ALA A 70 10.16 -1.32 -3.74
N HIS A 71 10.85 -1.19 -2.61
CA HIS A 71 11.03 -2.30 -1.69
C HIS A 71 9.69 -2.76 -1.12
N LEU A 72 8.86 -1.84 -0.66
CA LEU A 72 7.52 -2.15 -0.16
C LEU A 72 6.67 -2.86 -1.22
N ALA A 73 6.57 -2.30 -2.42
CA ALA A 73 5.75 -2.85 -3.50
C ALA A 73 6.21 -4.25 -3.93
N ARG A 74 7.53 -4.45 -4.03
CA ARG A 74 8.11 -5.76 -4.38
C ARG A 74 7.86 -6.79 -3.28
N THR A 75 8.08 -6.42 -2.02
CA THR A 75 7.85 -7.32 -0.88
C THR A 75 6.38 -7.69 -0.76
N TYR A 76 5.48 -6.72 -0.95
CA TYR A 76 4.05 -6.95 -0.96
C TYR A 76 3.62 -7.91 -2.08
N ALA A 77 4.05 -7.69 -3.33
CA ALA A 77 3.75 -8.58 -4.45
C ALA A 77 4.23 -10.01 -4.19
N LEU A 78 5.46 -10.17 -3.67
CA LEU A 78 6.03 -11.48 -3.36
C LEU A 78 5.38 -12.14 -2.14
N GLY A 79 4.71 -11.38 -1.28
CA GLY A 79 3.94 -11.90 -0.16
C GLY A 79 2.86 -12.91 -0.56
N TYR A 80 2.37 -12.82 -1.78
CA TYR A 80 1.40 -13.75 -2.34
C TYR A 80 2.02 -14.95 -3.09
N LYS A 81 3.33 -15.04 -3.17
CA LYS A 81 4.03 -16.15 -3.83
C LYS A 81 4.04 -17.38 -2.91
N GLY A 82 3.20 -18.35 -3.17
CA GLY A 82 3.12 -19.58 -2.38
C GLY A 82 1.90 -19.68 -1.44
N GLY A 83 0.95 -18.77 -1.57
CA GLY A 83 -0.29 -18.76 -0.78
C GLY A 83 -0.14 -18.05 0.57
N ILE A 84 -1.19 -18.12 1.37
CA ILE A 84 -1.30 -17.39 2.66
C ILE A 84 -0.34 -17.95 3.73
N LYS A 85 0.00 -19.23 3.64
CA LYS A 85 0.88 -19.90 4.62
C LYS A 85 2.35 -19.77 4.19
N GLY A 86 3.19 -19.23 5.07
CA GLY A 86 4.65 -19.17 4.89
C GLY A 86 5.20 -17.81 4.46
N ASN A 87 4.39 -16.75 4.57
CA ASN A 87 4.84 -15.39 4.24
C ASN A 87 4.92 -14.45 5.44
N GLU A 88 5.13 -15.00 6.66
CA GLU A 88 5.25 -14.20 7.89
C GLU A 88 6.31 -13.11 7.76
N GLU A 89 7.47 -13.43 7.17
CA GLU A 89 8.55 -12.46 6.92
C GLU A 89 8.13 -11.27 6.02
N ARG A 90 7.04 -11.42 5.26
CA ARG A 90 6.55 -10.40 4.33
C ARG A 90 5.20 -9.80 4.75
N ALA A 91 4.62 -10.31 5.82
CA ALA A 91 3.32 -9.87 6.32
C ALA A 91 3.29 -8.37 6.65
N TRP A 92 4.44 -7.81 7.09
CA TRP A 92 4.59 -6.38 7.33
C TRP A 92 4.22 -5.54 6.10
N ALA A 93 4.60 -5.97 4.89
CA ALA A 93 4.32 -5.20 3.67
C ALA A 93 2.81 -5.14 3.39
N SER A 94 2.08 -6.25 3.59
CA SER A 94 0.62 -6.26 3.46
C SER A 94 -0.04 -5.35 4.49
N ARG A 95 0.44 -5.36 5.74
CA ARG A 95 -0.07 -4.44 6.77
C ARG A 95 0.20 -2.98 6.43
N CYS A 96 1.40 -2.66 5.90
CA CYS A 96 1.72 -1.32 5.43
C CYS A 96 0.78 -0.87 4.32
N VAL A 97 0.61 -1.66 3.27
CA VAL A 97 -0.26 -1.30 2.13
C VAL A 97 -1.70 -1.16 2.60
N PHE A 98 -2.16 -2.06 3.47
CA PHE A 98 -3.50 -1.98 4.06
C PHE A 98 -3.72 -0.67 4.82
N ALA A 99 -2.79 -0.26 5.68
CA ALA A 99 -2.89 1.01 6.39
C ALA A 99 -2.90 2.21 5.43
N MET A 100 -2.03 2.20 4.41
CA MET A 100 -1.99 3.25 3.38
C MET A 100 -3.30 3.37 2.60
N VAL A 101 -4.02 2.27 2.37
CA VAL A 101 -5.35 2.26 1.74
C VAL A 101 -6.34 3.14 2.51
N TYR A 102 -6.20 3.26 3.82
CA TYR A 102 -7.08 4.10 4.64
C TYR A 102 -6.71 5.58 4.59
N ASP A 103 -5.44 5.89 4.75
CA ASP A 103 -4.99 7.24 5.07
C ASP A 103 -4.29 7.95 3.90
N HIS A 104 -3.69 7.20 2.97
CA HIS A 104 -2.85 7.72 1.91
C HIS A 104 -3.22 7.17 0.52
N PRO A 105 -4.46 7.41 0.02
CA PRO A 105 -4.98 6.71 -1.16
C PRO A 105 -4.16 6.88 -2.44
N VAL A 106 -3.53 8.03 -2.65
CA VAL A 106 -2.70 8.28 -3.85
C VAL A 106 -1.40 7.47 -3.77
N ALA A 107 -0.76 7.47 -2.60
CA ALA A 107 0.45 6.69 -2.35
C ALA A 107 0.14 5.17 -2.38
N ALA A 108 -0.98 4.75 -1.77
CA ALA A 108 -1.43 3.36 -1.83
C ALA A 108 -1.67 2.88 -3.27
N LEU A 109 -2.34 3.69 -4.09
CA LEU A 109 -2.57 3.37 -5.51
C LEU A 109 -1.24 3.20 -6.27
N GLU A 110 -0.26 4.05 -5.99
CA GLU A 110 1.07 3.93 -6.61
C GLU A 110 1.80 2.66 -6.16
N ILE A 111 1.77 2.31 -4.87
CA ILE A 111 2.34 1.04 -4.38
C ILE A 111 1.63 -0.15 -5.04
N ILE A 112 0.30 -0.15 -5.12
CA ILE A 112 -0.48 -1.20 -5.78
C ILE A 112 -0.08 -1.34 -7.25
N ARG A 113 0.05 -0.22 -7.99
CA ARG A 113 0.49 -0.23 -9.38
C ARG A 113 1.88 -0.87 -9.54
N MET A 114 2.83 -0.48 -8.68
CA MET A 114 4.18 -1.04 -8.68
C MET A 114 4.17 -2.53 -8.32
N ALA A 115 3.37 -2.93 -7.33
CA ALA A 115 3.24 -4.32 -6.92
C ALA A 115 2.68 -5.19 -8.05
N ILE A 116 1.69 -4.71 -8.80
CA ILE A 116 1.17 -5.38 -9.99
C ILE A 116 2.29 -5.55 -11.02
N ALA A 117 3.13 -4.54 -11.23
CA ALA A 117 4.27 -4.65 -12.15
C ALA A 117 5.29 -5.71 -11.70
N TYR A 118 5.55 -5.81 -10.39
CA TYR A 118 6.44 -6.82 -9.81
C TYR A 118 5.84 -8.22 -9.67
N SER A 119 4.53 -8.38 -9.79
CA SER A 119 3.87 -9.69 -9.72
C SER A 119 4.40 -10.63 -10.80
N GLU A 120 4.67 -11.88 -10.44
CA GLU A 120 5.22 -12.90 -11.33
C GLU A 120 4.15 -13.86 -11.85
N THR A 121 2.96 -13.89 -11.20
CA THR A 121 1.88 -14.82 -11.49
C THR A 121 0.52 -14.12 -11.56
N ASP A 122 -0.42 -14.69 -12.33
CA ASP A 122 -1.81 -14.21 -12.41
C ASP A 122 -2.51 -14.28 -11.06
N TRP A 123 -2.13 -15.25 -10.23
CA TRP A 123 -2.66 -15.39 -8.87
C TRP A 123 -2.33 -14.17 -7.99
N GLN A 124 -1.09 -13.66 -8.05
CA GLN A 124 -0.71 -12.44 -7.34
C GLN A 124 -1.52 -11.25 -7.83
N VAL A 125 -1.68 -11.11 -9.15
CA VAL A 125 -2.48 -10.04 -9.77
C VAL A 125 -3.94 -10.11 -9.31
N THR A 126 -4.51 -11.33 -9.27
CA THR A 126 -5.88 -11.56 -8.80
C THR A 126 -6.05 -11.15 -7.34
N LEU A 127 -5.13 -11.57 -6.46
CA LEU A 127 -5.22 -11.25 -5.03
C LEU A 127 -5.10 -9.74 -4.75
N ILE A 128 -4.20 -9.05 -5.46
CA ILE A 128 -4.08 -7.59 -5.35
C ILE A 128 -5.38 -6.92 -5.81
N GLY A 129 -6.01 -7.44 -6.86
CA GLY A 129 -7.28 -6.92 -7.40
C GLY A 129 -8.43 -7.04 -6.41
N CYS A 130 -8.70 -8.25 -5.92
CA CYS A 130 -9.81 -8.53 -4.99
C CYS A 130 -9.49 -8.18 -3.53
N GLY A 131 -8.32 -7.64 -3.25
CA GLY A 131 -7.87 -7.20 -1.93
C GLY A 131 -7.77 -5.67 -1.85
N GLU A 132 -6.52 -5.19 -1.88
CA GLU A 132 -6.24 -3.78 -1.57
C GLU A 132 -6.73 -2.82 -2.65
N LEU A 133 -6.72 -3.19 -3.95
CA LEU A 133 -7.28 -2.32 -5.00
C LEU A 133 -8.79 -2.18 -4.87
N GLU A 134 -9.49 -3.26 -4.54
CA GLU A 134 -10.92 -3.24 -4.24
C GLU A 134 -11.23 -2.37 -3.03
N SER A 135 -10.50 -2.58 -1.93
CA SER A 135 -10.64 -1.82 -0.70
C SER A 135 -10.38 -0.32 -0.91
N LEU A 136 -9.36 0.00 -1.71
CA LEU A 136 -9.00 1.37 -2.04
C LEU A 136 -10.09 2.06 -2.87
N LEU A 137 -10.64 1.37 -3.88
CA LEU A 137 -11.75 1.86 -4.69
C LEU A 137 -13.04 2.01 -3.88
N GLY A 138 -13.36 1.06 -3.02
CA GLY A 138 -14.55 1.11 -2.18
C GLY A 138 -14.55 2.26 -1.17
N ARG A 139 -13.34 2.75 -0.77
CA ARG A 139 -13.19 3.83 0.21
C ARG A 139 -13.01 5.22 -0.41
N HIS A 140 -12.29 5.29 -1.51
CA HIS A 140 -11.82 6.56 -2.07
C HIS A 140 -12.28 6.79 -3.52
N ASP A 141 -13.24 6.03 -3.95
CA ASP A 141 -13.89 5.93 -5.24
C ASP A 141 -13.63 7.12 -6.20
N ARG A 142 -14.36 8.24 -6.04
CA ARG A 142 -14.28 9.43 -6.91
C ARG A 142 -12.93 10.15 -6.87
N LYS A 143 -12.18 9.97 -5.80
CA LYS A 143 -10.87 10.61 -5.65
C LYS A 143 -9.80 9.97 -6.54
N ILE A 144 -9.90 8.65 -6.77
CA ILE A 144 -8.84 7.89 -7.45
C ILE A 144 -9.26 7.29 -8.78
N ILE A 145 -10.57 7.19 -9.08
CA ILE A 145 -11.05 6.48 -10.28
C ILE A 145 -10.42 7.01 -11.58
N GLY A 146 -10.18 8.30 -11.70
CA GLY A 146 -9.53 8.88 -12.87
C GLY A 146 -8.09 8.37 -13.06
N ALA A 147 -7.33 8.23 -11.97
CA ALA A 147 -5.99 7.66 -12.00
C ALA A 147 -6.03 6.16 -12.32
N VAL A 148 -7.00 5.43 -11.77
CA VAL A 148 -7.22 4.00 -12.05
C VAL A 148 -7.50 3.76 -13.54
N GLU A 149 -8.36 4.55 -14.14
CA GLU A 149 -8.65 4.50 -15.59
C GLU A 149 -7.38 4.76 -16.43
N GLN A 150 -6.58 5.74 -16.01
CA GLN A 150 -5.32 6.04 -16.69
C GLN A 150 -4.35 4.84 -16.62
N MET A 151 -4.16 4.27 -15.45
CA MET A 151 -3.30 3.11 -15.25
C MET A 151 -3.79 1.88 -16.05
N ALA A 152 -5.11 1.68 -16.13
CA ALA A 152 -5.70 0.59 -16.91
C ALA A 152 -5.49 0.76 -18.44
N ARG A 153 -5.47 2.01 -18.92
CA ARG A 153 -5.12 2.31 -20.33
C ARG A 153 -3.66 2.02 -20.63
N GLU A 154 -2.77 2.31 -19.70
CA GLU A 154 -1.32 2.22 -19.88
C GLU A 154 -0.77 0.82 -19.66
N SER A 155 -1.42 0.00 -18.81
CA SER A 155 -0.93 -1.31 -18.40
C SER A 155 -2.00 -2.41 -18.58
N PRO A 156 -1.78 -3.34 -19.53
CA PRO A 156 -2.65 -4.53 -19.65
C PRO A 156 -2.73 -5.32 -18.35
N LYS A 157 -1.63 -5.46 -17.63
CA LYS A 157 -1.57 -6.19 -16.35
C LYS A 157 -2.36 -5.50 -15.24
N PHE A 158 -2.34 -4.15 -15.20
CA PHE A 158 -3.20 -3.39 -14.29
C PHE A 158 -4.68 -3.56 -14.64
N ARG A 159 -5.02 -3.57 -15.94
CA ARG A 159 -6.39 -3.84 -16.41
C ARG A 159 -6.87 -5.22 -15.99
N GLU A 160 -6.02 -6.23 -16.12
CA GLU A 160 -6.31 -7.57 -15.64
C GLU A 160 -6.55 -7.62 -14.13
N CYS A 161 -5.70 -6.94 -13.34
CA CYS A 161 -5.90 -6.77 -11.90
C CYS A 161 -7.27 -6.13 -11.61
N LEU A 162 -7.60 -5.04 -12.30
CA LEU A 162 -8.86 -4.32 -12.17
C LEU A 162 -10.07 -5.21 -12.52
N ALA A 163 -9.90 -6.18 -13.41
CA ALA A 163 -10.96 -7.13 -13.75
C ALA A 163 -11.28 -8.11 -12.60
N ASN A 164 -10.45 -8.19 -11.57
CA ASN A 164 -10.69 -9.01 -10.38
C ASN A 164 -11.32 -8.24 -9.21
N VAL A 165 -11.53 -6.93 -9.37
CA VAL A 165 -12.21 -6.09 -8.37
C VAL A 165 -13.70 -6.39 -8.37
N TRP A 166 -14.30 -6.44 -7.17
CA TRP A 166 -15.75 -6.57 -6.96
C TRP A 166 -16.34 -5.22 -6.58
N ARG A 167 -17.64 -5.07 -6.75
CA ARG A 167 -18.31 -3.78 -6.55
C ARG A 167 -18.22 -3.22 -5.13
N HIS A 168 -18.17 -4.03 -4.12
CA HIS A 168 -17.99 -3.76 -2.69
C HIS A 168 -18.36 -2.32 -2.22
N GLY A 169 -19.63 -1.95 -2.36
CA GLY A 169 -20.13 -0.65 -1.87
C GLY A 169 -19.81 0.56 -2.74
N MET A 170 -19.14 0.41 -3.88
CA MET A 170 -18.93 1.52 -4.81
C MET A 170 -20.25 2.03 -5.38
N PRO A 171 -20.41 3.36 -5.55
CA PRO A 171 -21.54 3.95 -6.27
C PRO A 171 -21.63 3.42 -7.71
N ASP A 172 -22.84 3.41 -8.30
CA ASP A 172 -23.07 2.89 -9.64
C ASP A 172 -22.20 3.56 -10.69
N ASP A 173 -22.10 4.89 -10.63
CA ASP A 173 -21.31 5.70 -11.56
C ASP A 173 -19.81 5.36 -11.53
N VAL A 174 -19.27 5.01 -10.35
CA VAL A 174 -17.89 4.58 -10.19
C VAL A 174 -17.72 3.15 -10.66
N TRP A 175 -18.65 2.27 -10.31
CA TRP A 175 -18.61 0.87 -10.72
C TRP A 175 -18.66 0.72 -12.24
N ASP A 176 -19.52 1.47 -12.93
CA ASP A 176 -19.60 1.48 -14.39
C ASP A 176 -18.25 1.88 -15.02
N ARG A 177 -17.55 2.84 -14.43
CA ARG A 177 -16.20 3.23 -14.86
C ARG A 177 -15.16 2.14 -14.62
N VAL A 178 -15.22 1.43 -13.49
CA VAL A 178 -14.37 0.27 -13.20
C VAL A 178 -14.59 -0.82 -14.25
N LEU A 179 -15.85 -1.15 -14.54
CA LEU A 179 -16.18 -2.15 -15.57
C LEU A 179 -15.66 -1.74 -16.95
N ALA A 180 -15.89 -0.50 -17.35
CA ALA A 180 -15.39 0.01 -18.63
C ALA A 180 -13.85 -0.02 -18.71
N ALA A 181 -13.16 0.44 -17.66
CA ALA A 181 -11.70 0.46 -17.60
C ALA A 181 -11.08 -0.94 -17.58
N SER A 182 -11.72 -1.91 -16.93
CA SER A 182 -11.28 -3.31 -16.89
C SER A 182 -11.59 -4.11 -18.17
N GLY A 183 -12.43 -3.57 -19.06
CA GLY A 183 -12.93 -4.26 -20.25
C GLY A 183 -14.01 -5.30 -19.97
N ARG A 184 -14.57 -5.32 -18.75
CA ARG A 184 -15.70 -6.19 -18.39
C ARG A 184 -17.01 -5.57 -18.90
N LYS A 185 -17.93 -6.43 -19.34
CA LYS A 185 -19.29 -5.98 -19.65
C LYS A 185 -20.10 -5.84 -18.35
N PRO A 186 -20.98 -4.81 -18.26
CA PRO A 186 -21.96 -4.77 -17.17
C PRO A 186 -22.73 -6.08 -17.14
N THR A 187 -22.86 -6.70 -15.97
CA THR A 187 -23.79 -7.80 -15.78
C THR A 187 -25.20 -7.21 -15.80
N ALA A 188 -25.98 -7.65 -16.77
CA ALA A 188 -27.39 -7.28 -16.91
C ALA A 188 -28.21 -7.70 -15.69
#